data_81c143e5e9c013fc3fa59f7fe5620058
#
_entry.id   81c143e5e9c013fc3fa59f7fe5620058
#
_cell.length_a   1.000
_cell.length_b   1.000
_cell.length_c   1.000
_cell.angle_alpha   90.00
_cell.angle_beta   90.00
_cell.angle_gamma   90.00
#
_symmetry.space_group_name_H-M   'P 1'
#
loop_
_entity.id
_entity.type
_entity.pdbx_description
1 polymer ?
#
loop_
_entity_poly.entity_id
_entity_poly.type
_entity_poly.pdbx_seq_one_letter_code
_entity_poly.pdbx_strand_id
1 'polypeptide(L)'
;FEMVVDTGASGTVITEQMAAALNVVPIAVAKANTASAKDVKFPVGYINSMEIGGTIVQNIPVAIAGSELEIGLLGHDFFGNYDVTIRQNLVEFQPR
;
A
#
# COMPACT_ATOMS: atom_id res chain seq x y z
N PHE A 1 -9.67 -3.00 6.73
CA PHE A 1 -8.69 -3.99 6.24
C PHE A 1 -7.40 -3.93 7.04
N GLU A 2 -6.80 -5.06 7.29
CA GLU A 2 -5.50 -5.10 7.92
C GLU A 2 -4.39 -4.89 6.89
N MET A 3 -3.39 -4.09 7.27
CA MET A 3 -2.22 -3.84 6.44
C MET A 3 -0.97 -3.83 7.30
N VAL A 4 0.14 -4.25 6.71
CA VAL A 4 1.45 -4.15 7.36
C VAL A 4 2.08 -2.81 7.01
N VAL A 5 2.54 -2.08 8.00
CA VAL A 5 3.36 -0.88 7.78
C VAL A 5 4.75 -1.34 7.39
N ASP A 6 5.11 -1.14 6.14
CA ASP A 6 6.38 -1.61 5.59
C ASP A 6 7.27 -0.42 5.25
N THR A 7 8.18 -0.09 6.16
CA THR A 7 9.11 1.02 5.99
C THR A 7 10.13 0.77 4.88
N GLY A 8 10.29 -0.48 4.46
CA GLY A 8 11.14 -0.84 3.33
C GLY A 8 10.44 -0.73 1.98
N ALA A 9 9.11 -0.54 1.95
CA ALA A 9 8.36 -0.46 0.72
C ALA A 9 8.22 0.99 0.26
N SER A 10 8.58 1.28 -0.98
CA SER A 10 8.37 2.60 -1.57
C SER A 10 6.93 2.83 -1.97
N GLY A 11 6.20 1.77 -2.32
CA GLY A 11 4.82 1.83 -2.76
C GLY A 11 3.90 0.98 -1.92
N THR A 12 2.64 1.40 -1.87
CA THR A 12 1.57 0.65 -1.19
C THR A 12 1.08 -0.46 -2.11
N VAL A 13 0.89 -1.64 -1.54
CA VAL A 13 0.40 -2.83 -2.25
C VAL A 13 -0.88 -3.30 -1.57
N ILE A 14 -1.93 -3.48 -2.35
CA ILE A 14 -3.19 -4.03 -1.86
C ILE A 14 -3.43 -5.42 -2.43
N THR A 15 -4.27 -6.18 -1.76
CA THR A 15 -4.67 -7.49 -2.24
C THR A 15 -5.74 -7.38 -3.32
N GLU A 16 -5.94 -8.43 -4.11
CA GLU A 16 -7.03 -8.48 -5.07
C GLU A 16 -8.39 -8.30 -4.40
N GLN A 17 -8.54 -8.87 -3.22
CA GLN A 17 -9.77 -8.77 -2.44
C GLN A 17 -10.05 -7.32 -2.01
N MET A 18 -9.01 -6.61 -1.57
CA MET A 18 -9.13 -5.19 -1.23
C MET A 18 -9.48 -4.37 -2.46
N ALA A 19 -8.84 -4.63 -3.59
CA ALA A 19 -9.11 -3.92 -4.83
C ALA A 19 -10.57 -4.08 -5.26
N ALA A 20 -11.11 -5.28 -5.17
CA ALA A 20 -12.51 -5.54 -5.49
C ALA A 20 -13.45 -4.80 -4.53
N ALA A 21 -13.18 -4.85 -3.23
CA ALA A 21 -14.01 -4.21 -2.22
C ALA A 21 -13.99 -2.68 -2.32
N LEU A 22 -12.85 -2.10 -2.74
CA LEU A 22 -12.66 -0.66 -2.85
C LEU A 22 -12.94 -0.13 -4.26
N ASN A 23 -13.32 -0.99 -5.19
CA ASN A 23 -13.56 -0.65 -6.59
C ASN A 23 -12.37 0.02 -7.26
N VAL A 24 -11.17 -0.47 -6.98
CA VAL A 24 -9.95 0.03 -7.61
C VAL A 24 -9.87 -0.50 -9.04
N VAL A 25 -9.84 0.41 -10.00
CA VAL A 25 -9.77 0.05 -11.42
C VAL A 25 -8.31 0.15 -11.86
N PRO A 26 -7.73 -0.92 -12.40
CA PRO A 26 -6.38 -0.85 -12.96
C PRO A 26 -6.33 0.12 -14.12
N ILE A 27 -5.36 1.02 -14.11
CA ILE A 27 -5.15 2.01 -15.19
C ILE A 27 -3.84 1.81 -15.92
N ALA A 28 -2.92 1.03 -15.35
CA ALA A 28 -1.60 0.79 -15.91
C ALA A 28 -1.05 -0.54 -15.39
N VAL A 29 0.09 -0.92 -15.92
CA VAL A 29 0.86 -2.07 -15.45
C VAL A 29 2.26 -1.59 -15.13
N ALA A 30 2.72 -1.87 -13.91
CA ALA A 30 4.09 -1.61 -13.48
C ALA A 30 4.88 -2.91 -13.42
N LYS A 31 6.19 -2.79 -13.53
CA LYS A 31 7.11 -3.91 -13.36
C LYS A 31 7.93 -3.71 -12.10
N ALA A 32 8.14 -4.78 -11.37
CA ALA A 32 8.99 -4.75 -10.19
C ALA A 32 9.72 -6.08 -10.04
N ASN A 33 10.87 -6.03 -9.36
CA ASN A 33 11.57 -7.24 -8.96
C ASN A 33 11.12 -7.59 -7.54
N THR A 34 10.81 -8.85 -7.33
CA THR A 34 10.48 -9.36 -6.01
C THR A 34 11.60 -10.28 -5.53
N ALA A 35 11.53 -10.72 -4.28
CA ALA A 35 12.49 -11.64 -3.72
C ALA A 35 12.55 -12.98 -4.48
N SER A 36 11.44 -13.37 -5.12
CA SER A 36 11.31 -14.66 -5.80
C SER A 36 11.35 -14.58 -7.32
N ALA A 37 11.19 -13.38 -7.92
CA ALA A 37 11.10 -13.25 -9.37
C ALA A 37 11.54 -11.86 -9.84
N LYS A 38 11.99 -11.80 -11.12
CA LYS A 38 12.31 -10.54 -11.80
C LYS A 38 11.22 -10.19 -12.80
N ASP A 39 11.09 -8.89 -13.09
CA ASP A 39 10.15 -8.37 -14.09
C ASP A 39 8.71 -8.83 -13.86
N VAL A 40 8.31 -8.92 -12.61
CA VAL A 40 6.93 -9.23 -12.27
C VAL A 40 6.07 -8.02 -12.60
N LYS A 41 4.98 -8.26 -13.31
CA LYS A 41 4.04 -7.22 -13.70
C LYS A 41 2.89 -7.17 -12.71
N PHE A 42 2.54 -5.95 -12.30
CA PHE A 42 1.42 -5.72 -11.38
C PHE A 42 0.46 -4.71 -12.00
N PRO A 43 -0.85 -4.95 -11.93
CA PRO A 43 -1.81 -3.88 -12.19
C PRO A 43 -1.63 -2.75 -11.18
N VAL A 44 -1.78 -1.52 -11.63
CA VAL A 44 -1.68 -0.33 -10.78
C VAL A 44 -2.94 0.49 -10.94
N GLY A 45 -3.49 0.96 -9.85
CA GLY A 45 -4.63 1.87 -9.82
C GLY A 45 -4.44 2.92 -8.75
N TYR A 46 -5.50 3.69 -8.49
CA TYR A 46 -5.50 4.72 -7.45
C TYR A 46 -6.60 4.48 -6.45
N ILE A 47 -6.31 4.73 -5.19
CA ILE A 47 -7.30 4.86 -4.12
C ILE A 47 -7.53 6.35 -3.91
N ASN A 48 -8.79 6.79 -3.95
CA ASN A 48 -9.14 8.21 -3.79
C ASN A 48 -8.73 8.74 -2.42
N SER A 49 -8.97 7.98 -1.38
CA SER A 49 -8.55 8.35 -0.03
C SER A 49 -8.34 7.11 0.82
N MET A 50 -7.41 7.20 1.74
CA MET A 50 -7.10 6.14 2.70
C MET A 50 -7.00 6.77 4.08
N GLU A 51 -7.74 6.23 5.04
CA GLU A 51 -7.72 6.69 6.43
C GLU A 51 -7.17 5.59 7.33
N ILE A 52 -6.19 5.95 8.12
CA ILE A 52 -5.59 5.04 9.11
C ILE A 52 -5.38 5.84 10.39
N GLY A 53 -6.07 5.44 11.46
CA GLY A 53 -5.93 6.09 12.76
C GLY A 53 -6.18 7.60 12.73
N GLY A 54 -7.15 8.07 11.93
CA GLY A 54 -7.47 9.48 11.80
C GLY A 54 -6.61 10.24 10.79
N THR A 55 -5.57 9.60 10.25
CA THR A 55 -4.73 10.18 9.19
C THR A 55 -5.34 9.85 7.84
N ILE A 56 -5.60 10.87 7.03
CA ILE A 56 -6.20 10.72 5.71
C ILE A 56 -5.20 11.17 4.64
N VAL A 57 -4.94 10.30 3.67
CA VAL A 57 -4.11 10.62 2.51
C VAL A 57 -4.93 10.36 1.25
N GLN A 58 -4.86 11.27 0.29
CA GLN A 58 -5.66 11.21 -0.94
C GLN A 58 -4.80 10.83 -2.15
N ASN A 59 -5.46 10.24 -3.15
CA ASN A 59 -4.87 9.92 -4.45
C ASN A 59 -3.63 9.05 -4.33
N ILE A 60 -3.77 7.92 -3.64
CA ILE A 60 -2.65 7.02 -3.41
C ILE A 60 -2.55 6.02 -4.57
N PRO A 61 -1.42 5.99 -5.28
CA PRO A 61 -1.18 4.92 -6.25
C PRO A 61 -0.95 3.61 -5.51
N VAL A 62 -1.55 2.55 -5.99
CA VAL A 62 -1.42 1.23 -5.37
C VAL A 62 -1.14 0.18 -6.43
N ALA A 63 -0.27 -0.76 -6.10
CA ALA A 63 -0.10 -1.97 -6.87
C ALA A 63 -1.06 -3.05 -6.34
N ILE A 64 -1.62 -3.83 -7.24
CA ILE A 64 -2.53 -4.91 -6.87
C ILE A 64 -1.74 -6.21 -6.97
N ALA A 65 -1.52 -6.86 -5.84
CA ALA A 65 -0.76 -8.10 -5.79
C ALA A 65 -1.60 -9.28 -6.26
N GLY A 66 -0.93 -10.35 -6.63
CA GLY A 66 -1.59 -11.60 -6.97
C GLY A 66 -2.12 -12.33 -5.74
N SER A 67 -2.70 -13.50 -5.98
CA SER A 67 -3.41 -14.27 -4.95
C SER A 67 -2.53 -14.78 -3.81
N GLU A 68 -1.20 -14.76 -3.97
CA GLU A 68 -0.27 -15.18 -2.93
C GLU A 68 -0.13 -14.18 -1.79
N LEU A 69 -0.59 -12.95 -1.98
CA LEU A 69 -0.56 -11.93 -0.91
C LEU A 69 -1.91 -11.88 -0.22
N GLU A 70 -1.91 -12.13 1.09
CA GLU A 70 -3.14 -12.16 1.89
C GLU A 70 -3.41 -10.88 2.67
N ILE A 71 -2.39 -10.04 2.84
CA ILE A 71 -2.48 -8.79 3.59
C ILE A 71 -1.80 -7.67 2.81
N GLY A 72 -2.38 -6.49 2.82
CA GLY A 72 -1.81 -5.33 2.14
C GLY A 72 -0.56 -4.80 2.82
N LEU A 73 0.27 -4.09 2.05
CA LEU A 73 1.50 -3.44 2.55
C LEU A 73 1.36 -1.93 2.38
N LEU A 74 1.52 -1.21 3.48
CA LEU A 74 1.47 0.25 3.49
C LEU A 74 2.88 0.79 3.29
N GLY A 75 3.10 1.51 2.21
CA GLY A 75 4.40 2.00 1.82
C GLY A 75 4.59 3.50 1.98
N HIS A 76 5.73 4.01 1.52
CA HIS A 76 6.10 5.42 1.66
C HIS A 76 5.20 6.38 0.89
N ASP A 77 4.45 5.93 -0.10
CA ASP A 77 3.48 6.77 -0.78
C ASP A 77 2.31 7.17 0.13
N PHE A 78 2.06 6.41 1.20
CA PHE A 78 1.13 6.81 2.24
C PHE A 78 1.82 7.66 3.31
N PHE A 79 2.89 7.15 3.91
CA PHE A 79 3.47 7.77 5.10
C PHE A 79 4.75 8.58 4.83
N GLY A 80 5.12 8.82 3.56
CA GLY A 80 6.35 9.53 3.23
C GLY A 80 6.45 10.96 3.75
N ASN A 81 5.30 11.61 4.01
CA ASN A 81 5.24 12.94 4.59
C ASN A 81 5.02 12.94 6.10
N TYR A 82 5.17 11.79 6.74
CA TYR A 82 4.93 11.61 8.17
C TYR A 82 6.17 11.01 8.83
N ASP A 83 6.38 11.36 10.07
CA ASP A 83 7.27 10.62 10.94
C ASP A 83 6.52 9.41 11.48
N VAL A 84 7.16 8.25 11.40
CA VAL A 84 6.55 6.99 11.83
C VAL A 84 7.25 6.53 13.10
N THR A 85 6.46 6.40 14.17
CA THR A 85 6.96 5.84 15.44
C THR A 85 6.30 4.49 15.66
N ILE A 86 7.12 3.47 15.83
CA ILE A 86 6.65 2.09 16.06
C ILE A 86 6.84 1.77 17.52
N ARG A 87 5.73 1.51 18.21
CA ARG A 87 5.70 1.07 19.61
C ARG A 87 5.21 -0.36 19.66
N GLN A 88 5.28 -0.99 20.83
CA GLN A 88 4.93 -2.41 20.99
C GLN A 88 3.54 -2.76 20.43
N ASN A 89 2.53 -1.92 20.70
CA ASN A 89 1.14 -2.18 20.27
C ASN A 89 0.57 -1.07 19.38
N LEU A 90 1.40 -0.15 18.90
CA LEU A 90 0.89 1.06 18.25
C LEU A 90 1.88 1.57 17.21
N VAL A 91 1.37 2.03 16.10
CA VAL A 91 2.13 2.80 15.10
C VAL A 91 1.54 4.19 15.04
N GLU A 92 2.38 5.20 15.21
CA GLU A 92 1.97 6.59 15.17
C GLU A 92 2.51 7.27 13.93
N PHE A 93 1.66 8.06 13.27
CA PHE A 93 2.04 8.90 12.14
C PHE A 93 1.90 10.35 12.56
N GLN A 94 2.99 11.11 12.47
CA GLN A 94 2.99 12.53 12.80
C GLN A 94 3.42 13.32 11.57
N PRO A 95 2.69 14.35 11.15
CA PRO A 95 3.11 15.19 10.02
C PRO A 95 4.48 15.80 10.28
N ARG A 96 5.29 15.80 9.25
CA ARG A 96 6.59 16.47 9.28
C ARG A 96 6.44 17.99 9.24
#